data_6e18519af72650bf3169da8b1d56578c
#
_entry.id   6e18519af72650bf3169da8b1d56578c
#
_cell.length_a   1.000
_cell.length_b   1.000
_cell.length_c   1.000
_cell.angle_alpha   90.00
_cell.angle_beta   90.00
_cell.angle_gamma   90.00
#
_symmetry.space_group_name_H-M   'P 1'
#
loop_
_entity.id
_entity.type
_entity.pdbx_description
1 polymer ?
#
loop_
_entity_poly.entity_id
_entity_poly.type
_entity_poly.pdbx_seq_one_letter_code
_entity_poly.pdbx_strand_id
1 'polypeptide(L)'
;MGWDEKSSFNGLLSVTADAGSLIGESPEVRGFWLCEAVWVKDGPGCARLCAEAMVNGKTQVDMHSFDISRFYPHQKEKEFVKTRAFENSQTIYTPAVHPREPYITQREMFVSPFYEREKELGGHFENEVAGWERALAYTTNREKLEQFINDIPIRENEWDTRHVPYDVANAEHLAMSDSVGMINLSHFPIMDIKGPDAERMLEYLSVAKVGGNTPEGKVIYTNFLDEDGGVHADLTISRLGNDSYRVVTGGADGNRDWVMLRNYRDDNGLNADINIRTHDITTLGLWGPKAVSALSNFVDPNEIDIKNFPFVTSKNLTLNLSSGKKVDVWAARISYVGESGWEIYFNNDKDDGLALYDSLLEVGVVPVGIETYANSRRLEKSFRLQGADLETEYTAIEAAIQRPLVKEADFHGKAAHLSHRENKPCAILCTMTLDDLNVSGVPRYPVGISPIIDPATGEVPIDRKGRRSYTTGMSYCPSIKKFVVMGYLPNNIAEVGKSLLLEYFNENGDGIYPMTVQIVGKGSLYDPKNQRVRA
;
A
#
# COMPACT_ATOMS: atom_id res chain seq x y z
N MET A 1 -21.92 -8.64 -39.54
CA MET A 1 -22.38 -7.24 -39.59
C MET A 1 -21.58 -6.54 -40.64
N GLY A 2 -22.22 -5.85 -41.56
CA GLY A 2 -21.54 -5.07 -42.60
C GLY A 2 -21.18 -3.68 -42.10
N TRP A 3 -20.11 -3.12 -42.63
CA TRP A 3 -19.74 -1.71 -42.46
C TRP A 3 -20.74 -0.85 -43.22
N ASP A 4 -21.30 0.17 -42.55
CA ASP A 4 -22.18 1.16 -43.18
C ASP A 4 -21.54 2.56 -43.10
N GLU A 5 -21.07 3.06 -44.24
CA GLU A 5 -20.40 4.37 -44.32
C GLU A 5 -21.28 5.54 -43.92
N LYS A 6 -22.61 5.40 -44.04
CA LYS A 6 -23.55 6.49 -43.71
C LYS A 6 -23.80 6.63 -42.20
N SER A 7 -23.69 5.54 -41.47
CA SER A 7 -23.85 5.51 -40.01
C SER A 7 -22.54 5.46 -39.25
N SER A 8 -21.43 5.32 -39.95
CA SER A 8 -20.10 5.26 -39.37
C SER A 8 -19.48 6.66 -39.27
N PHE A 9 -18.83 6.95 -38.16
CA PHE A 9 -18.09 8.20 -37.98
C PHE A 9 -16.77 7.91 -37.27
N ASN A 10 -15.80 8.78 -37.51
CA ASN A 10 -14.53 8.78 -36.82
C ASN A 10 -14.50 9.97 -35.85
N GLY A 11 -14.08 9.73 -34.62
CA GLY A 11 -13.99 10.73 -33.57
C GLY A 11 -12.73 10.60 -32.75
N LEU A 12 -12.34 11.69 -32.10
CA LEU A 12 -11.22 11.69 -31.14
C LEU A 12 -11.70 11.19 -29.78
N LEU A 13 -10.90 10.36 -29.14
CA LEU A 13 -11.08 9.94 -27.77
C LEU A 13 -10.01 10.60 -26.89
N SER A 14 -10.42 11.11 -25.74
CA SER A 14 -9.49 11.55 -24.70
C SER A 14 -8.95 10.32 -23.97
N VAL A 15 -7.63 10.19 -23.89
CA VAL A 15 -6.94 9.14 -23.16
C VAL A 15 -5.90 9.79 -22.26
N THR A 16 -5.95 9.46 -20.97
CA THR A 16 -5.03 9.98 -19.97
C THR A 16 -3.79 9.08 -19.83
N ALA A 17 -2.84 9.52 -19.00
CA ALA A 17 -1.60 8.77 -18.76
C ALA A 17 -1.82 7.44 -18.03
N ASP A 18 -2.96 7.25 -17.38
CA ASP A 18 -3.34 6.00 -16.66
C ASP A 18 -4.68 5.42 -17.13
N ALA A 19 -5.21 5.93 -18.25
CA ALA A 19 -6.52 5.59 -18.81
C ALA A 19 -7.74 5.94 -17.93
N GLY A 20 -7.55 6.50 -16.74
CA GLY A 20 -8.63 6.95 -15.85
C GLY A 20 -9.14 8.35 -16.19
N SER A 21 -10.40 8.66 -15.88
CA SER A 21 -10.95 10.00 -16.02
C SER A 21 -10.25 11.01 -15.09
N LEU A 22 -10.36 12.31 -15.42
CA LEU A 22 -9.84 13.42 -14.62
C LEU A 22 -11.03 14.11 -13.95
N ILE A 23 -11.21 13.88 -12.67
CA ILE A 23 -12.34 14.43 -11.91
C ILE A 23 -11.82 15.11 -10.65
N GLY A 24 -12.38 16.28 -10.33
CA GLY A 24 -12.07 16.98 -9.09
C GLY A 24 -11.54 18.39 -9.28
N GLU A 25 -11.24 19.04 -8.16
CA GLU A 25 -10.64 20.37 -8.14
C GLU A 25 -9.16 20.29 -8.53
N SER A 26 -8.74 21.21 -9.41
CA SER A 26 -7.33 21.31 -9.79
C SER A 26 -6.43 21.53 -8.57
N PRO A 27 -5.38 20.75 -8.41
CA PRO A 27 -4.40 20.99 -7.34
C PRO A 27 -3.60 22.29 -7.53
N GLU A 28 -3.57 22.87 -8.74
CA GLU A 28 -2.84 24.10 -9.05
C GLU A 28 -3.71 25.37 -8.96
N VAL A 29 -5.00 25.25 -9.23
CA VAL A 29 -5.91 26.41 -9.32
C VAL A 29 -7.18 26.16 -8.52
N ARG A 30 -7.28 26.80 -7.36
CA ARG A 30 -8.46 26.71 -6.49
C ARG A 30 -9.72 27.22 -7.19
N GLY A 31 -10.81 26.49 -7.04
CA GLY A 31 -12.10 26.79 -7.68
C GLY A 31 -12.20 26.35 -9.14
N PHE A 32 -11.12 25.81 -9.72
CA PHE A 32 -11.16 25.26 -11.08
C PHE A 32 -11.36 23.74 -11.01
N TRP A 33 -12.50 23.29 -11.52
CA TRP A 33 -12.91 21.89 -11.47
C TRP A 33 -12.83 21.25 -12.85
N LEU A 34 -12.43 19.99 -12.89
CA LEU A 34 -12.33 19.18 -14.10
C LEU A 34 -13.29 17.98 -14.01
N CYS A 35 -13.85 17.66 -15.16
CA CYS A 35 -14.57 16.42 -15.43
C CYS A 35 -14.26 16.04 -16.87
N GLU A 36 -13.04 15.57 -17.10
CA GLU A 36 -12.43 15.37 -18.43
C GLU A 36 -12.04 13.92 -18.65
N ALA A 37 -11.75 13.58 -19.91
CA ALA A 37 -11.46 12.22 -20.34
C ALA A 37 -12.55 11.22 -19.90
N VAL A 38 -13.79 11.70 -19.86
CA VAL A 38 -14.98 10.93 -19.50
C VAL A 38 -15.66 10.49 -20.79
N TRP A 39 -15.76 9.17 -20.95
CA TRP A 39 -16.41 8.62 -22.14
C TRP A 39 -17.92 8.51 -21.94
N VAL A 40 -18.65 8.35 -23.06
CA VAL A 40 -20.13 8.31 -23.04
C VAL A 40 -20.67 7.30 -22.03
N LYS A 41 -20.02 6.14 -21.88
CA LYS A 41 -20.43 5.10 -20.93
C LYS A 41 -20.29 5.52 -19.46
N ASP A 42 -19.31 6.38 -19.15
CA ASP A 42 -18.98 6.80 -17.79
C ASP A 42 -19.58 8.17 -17.43
N GLY A 43 -20.05 8.91 -18.45
CA GLY A 43 -20.49 10.30 -18.33
C GLY A 43 -21.47 10.60 -17.20
N PRO A 44 -22.59 9.88 -17.07
CA PRO A 44 -23.56 10.14 -16.01
C PRO A 44 -22.99 9.95 -14.60
N GLY A 45 -22.18 8.88 -14.39
CA GLY A 45 -21.53 8.59 -13.11
C GLY A 45 -20.50 9.66 -12.75
N CYS A 46 -19.57 9.93 -13.65
CA CYS A 46 -18.51 10.94 -13.45
C CYS A 46 -19.06 12.34 -13.21
N ALA A 47 -20.06 12.76 -14.00
CA ALA A 47 -20.70 14.06 -13.83
C ALA A 47 -21.39 14.20 -12.47
N ARG A 48 -22.08 13.13 -12.02
CA ARG A 48 -22.68 13.07 -10.68
C ARG A 48 -21.63 13.23 -9.59
N LEU A 49 -20.56 12.45 -9.64
CA LEU A 49 -19.49 12.49 -8.65
C LEU A 49 -18.79 13.85 -8.61
N CYS A 50 -18.52 14.44 -9.76
CA CYS A 50 -17.97 15.79 -9.84
C CYS A 50 -18.91 16.81 -9.18
N ALA A 51 -20.21 16.76 -9.47
CA ALA A 51 -21.21 17.66 -8.87
C ALA A 51 -21.34 17.42 -7.34
N GLU A 52 -21.33 16.17 -6.88
CA GLU A 52 -21.33 15.84 -5.44
C GLU A 52 -20.11 16.45 -4.74
N ALA A 53 -18.90 16.27 -5.30
CA ALA A 53 -17.69 16.85 -4.76
C ALA A 53 -17.73 18.38 -4.72
N MET A 54 -18.22 19.03 -5.78
CA MET A 54 -18.34 20.49 -5.84
C MET A 54 -19.31 21.05 -4.81
N VAL A 55 -20.44 20.38 -4.58
CA VAL A 55 -21.52 20.89 -3.72
C VAL A 55 -21.32 20.50 -2.26
N ASN A 56 -20.88 19.28 -2.01
CA ASN A 56 -20.80 18.69 -0.68
C ASN A 56 -19.36 18.58 -0.14
N GLY A 57 -18.34 18.91 -0.94
CA GLY A 57 -16.92 18.70 -0.60
C GLY A 57 -16.47 17.24 -0.63
N LYS A 58 -17.38 16.30 -0.91
CA LYS A 58 -17.14 14.85 -0.90
C LYS A 58 -18.07 14.10 -1.84
N THR A 59 -17.79 12.82 -2.06
CA THR A 59 -18.60 11.90 -2.86
C THR A 59 -19.07 10.71 -2.03
N GLN A 60 -20.12 10.01 -2.48
CA GLN A 60 -20.65 8.80 -1.83
C GLN A 60 -19.78 7.57 -2.08
N VAL A 61 -19.00 7.57 -3.17
CA VAL A 61 -18.05 6.51 -3.54
C VAL A 61 -16.64 7.07 -3.51
N ASP A 62 -15.66 6.23 -3.31
CA ASP A 62 -14.26 6.66 -3.31
C ASP A 62 -13.84 7.16 -4.70
N MET A 63 -13.22 8.33 -4.75
CA MET A 63 -12.75 8.98 -5.98
C MET A 63 -11.26 8.76 -6.23
N HIS A 64 -10.58 8.01 -5.40
CA HIS A 64 -9.14 7.84 -5.43
C HIS A 64 -8.55 7.64 -6.84
N SER A 65 -9.12 6.70 -7.61
CA SER A 65 -8.64 6.37 -8.96
C SER A 65 -9.01 7.41 -10.03
N PHE A 66 -9.86 8.37 -9.73
CA PHE A 66 -10.33 9.40 -10.67
C PHE A 66 -9.96 10.82 -10.25
N ASP A 67 -9.57 11.02 -8.99
CA ASP A 67 -9.16 12.32 -8.47
C ASP A 67 -7.94 12.83 -9.25
N ILE A 68 -8.05 14.04 -9.80
CA ILE A 68 -6.97 14.65 -10.58
C ILE A 68 -5.70 14.86 -9.74
N SER A 69 -5.81 14.98 -8.42
CA SER A 69 -4.67 15.13 -7.52
C SER A 69 -3.79 13.88 -7.40
N ARG A 70 -4.22 12.74 -7.97
CA ARG A 70 -3.40 11.51 -8.03
C ARG A 70 -2.14 11.65 -8.86
N PHE A 71 -2.10 12.60 -9.80
CA PHE A 71 -0.96 12.77 -10.70
C PHE A 71 0.19 13.53 -10.07
N TYR A 72 1.35 12.92 -10.08
CA TYR A 72 2.61 13.54 -9.69
C TYR A 72 3.11 14.53 -10.76
N PRO A 73 4.01 15.48 -10.43
CA PRO A 73 4.48 16.47 -11.38
C PRO A 73 5.02 15.90 -12.69
N HIS A 74 5.84 14.83 -12.65
CA HIS A 74 6.40 14.19 -13.84
C HIS A 74 5.33 13.57 -14.75
N GLN A 75 4.20 13.11 -14.18
CA GLN A 75 3.09 12.52 -14.94
C GLN A 75 2.26 13.57 -15.70
N LYS A 76 2.48 14.85 -15.43
CA LYS A 76 1.84 15.98 -16.12
C LYS A 76 2.68 16.51 -17.28
N GLU A 77 3.92 16.06 -17.40
CA GLU A 77 4.81 16.43 -18.49
C GLU A 77 4.25 15.97 -19.84
N LYS A 78 4.29 16.87 -20.84
CA LYS A 78 3.67 16.63 -22.15
C LYS A 78 4.12 15.32 -22.81
N GLU A 79 5.40 15.02 -22.73
CA GLU A 79 5.94 13.80 -23.34
C GLU A 79 5.52 12.54 -22.58
N PHE A 80 5.46 12.62 -21.24
CA PHE A 80 4.92 11.53 -20.43
C PHE A 80 3.48 11.23 -20.78
N VAL A 81 2.62 12.26 -20.75
CA VAL A 81 1.18 12.11 -21.07
C VAL A 81 0.98 11.55 -22.46
N LYS A 82 1.68 12.11 -23.47
CA LYS A 82 1.57 11.65 -24.86
C LYS A 82 1.94 10.17 -25.01
N THR A 83 3.06 9.77 -24.43
CA THR A 83 3.60 8.41 -24.58
C THR A 83 2.74 7.39 -23.85
N ARG A 84 2.34 7.67 -22.59
CA ARG A 84 1.46 6.80 -21.81
C ARG A 84 0.04 6.73 -22.36
N ALA A 85 -0.52 7.86 -22.79
CA ALA A 85 -1.83 7.87 -23.45
C ALA A 85 -1.83 7.06 -24.75
N PHE A 86 -0.74 7.09 -25.52
CA PHE A 86 -0.60 6.27 -26.71
C PHE A 86 -0.55 4.77 -26.34
N GLU A 87 0.26 4.38 -25.35
CA GLU A 87 0.31 3.01 -24.85
C GLU A 87 -1.08 2.53 -24.37
N ASN A 88 -1.75 3.32 -23.54
CA ASN A 88 -3.11 3.02 -23.08
C ASN A 88 -4.10 2.88 -24.22
N SER A 89 -3.99 3.72 -25.27
CA SER A 89 -4.89 3.66 -26.42
C SER A 89 -4.84 2.33 -27.18
N GLN A 90 -3.72 1.64 -27.10
CA GLN A 90 -3.55 0.33 -27.74
C GLN A 90 -4.18 -0.81 -26.94
N THR A 91 -4.30 -0.67 -25.62
CA THR A 91 -4.76 -1.72 -24.73
C THR A 91 -6.19 -1.57 -24.24
N ILE A 92 -6.74 -0.35 -24.28
CA ILE A 92 -8.02 0.00 -23.64
C ILE A 92 -9.24 -0.79 -24.17
N TYR A 93 -9.15 -1.30 -25.39
CA TYR A 93 -10.17 -2.19 -25.99
C TYR A 93 -9.68 -3.63 -26.16
N THR A 94 -8.52 -3.96 -25.63
CA THR A 94 -7.99 -5.32 -25.70
C THR A 94 -8.74 -6.19 -24.70
N PRO A 95 -9.38 -7.30 -25.14
CA PRO A 95 -10.28 -8.06 -24.28
C PRO A 95 -9.60 -8.84 -23.15
N ALA A 96 -8.28 -8.97 -23.18
CA ALA A 96 -7.54 -9.74 -22.18
C ALA A 96 -6.18 -9.10 -21.89
N VAL A 97 -6.21 -7.96 -21.19
CA VAL A 97 -4.99 -7.40 -20.58
C VAL A 97 -4.82 -8.06 -19.21
N HIS A 98 -3.63 -8.55 -18.93
CA HIS A 98 -3.32 -9.09 -17.61
C HIS A 98 -3.44 -7.98 -16.55
N PRO A 99 -4.08 -8.20 -15.38
CA PRO A 99 -4.27 -7.17 -14.37
C PRO A 99 -2.97 -6.56 -13.83
N ARG A 100 -1.85 -7.28 -13.98
CA ARG A 100 -0.50 -6.83 -13.63
C ARG A 100 0.37 -6.59 -14.85
N GLU A 101 -0.22 -6.32 -16.03
CA GLU A 101 0.55 -5.96 -17.21
C GLU A 101 1.32 -4.67 -16.93
N PRO A 102 2.66 -4.70 -16.98
CA PRO A 102 3.44 -3.51 -16.69
C PRO A 102 3.37 -2.54 -17.87
N TYR A 103 3.45 -1.26 -17.55
CA TYR A 103 3.76 -0.26 -18.58
C TYR A 103 5.16 -0.51 -19.14
N ILE A 104 5.29 -0.36 -20.47
CA ILE A 104 6.58 -0.50 -21.17
C ILE A 104 7.23 0.86 -21.48
N THR A 105 6.44 1.94 -21.50
CA THR A 105 6.93 3.30 -21.73
C THR A 105 7.12 4.07 -20.42
N GLN A 106 7.94 5.12 -20.45
CA GLN A 106 8.20 6.00 -19.29
C GLN A 106 8.60 5.20 -18.04
N ARG A 107 9.49 4.21 -18.26
CA ARG A 107 10.10 3.39 -17.20
C ARG A 107 11.38 4.06 -16.71
N GLU A 108 11.87 3.62 -15.56
CA GLU A 108 13.10 4.10 -14.92
C GLU A 108 13.10 5.62 -14.67
N MET A 109 11.91 6.22 -14.44
CA MET A 109 11.79 7.64 -14.14
C MET A 109 12.51 8.00 -12.82
N PHE A 110 12.31 7.15 -11.83
CA PHE A 110 13.00 7.24 -10.54
C PHE A 110 13.48 5.86 -10.13
N VAL A 111 14.73 5.80 -9.69
CA VAL A 111 15.40 4.58 -9.26
C VAL A 111 16.14 4.79 -7.95
N SER A 112 16.30 3.73 -7.17
CA SER A 112 17.10 3.76 -5.94
C SER A 112 18.61 3.90 -6.24
N PRO A 113 19.42 4.36 -5.28
CA PRO A 113 20.88 4.44 -5.46
C PRO A 113 21.54 3.09 -5.73
N PHE A 114 20.89 1.99 -5.37
CA PHE A 114 21.37 0.61 -5.56
C PHE A 114 20.60 -0.15 -6.67
N TYR A 115 19.86 0.54 -7.54
CA TYR A 115 19.05 -0.05 -8.60
C TYR A 115 19.87 -0.99 -9.53
N GLU A 116 21.08 -0.59 -9.93
CA GLU A 116 21.93 -1.44 -10.77
C GLU A 116 22.34 -2.72 -10.03
N ARG A 117 22.58 -2.64 -8.71
CA ARG A 117 22.85 -3.83 -7.89
C ARG A 117 21.61 -4.73 -7.80
N GLU A 118 20.43 -4.16 -7.67
CA GLU A 118 19.18 -4.91 -7.69
C GLU A 118 19.00 -5.66 -9.04
N LYS A 119 19.37 -5.02 -10.17
CA LYS A 119 19.36 -5.67 -11.49
C LYS A 119 20.37 -6.83 -11.58
N GLU A 120 21.59 -6.65 -11.07
CA GLU A 120 22.60 -7.71 -10.98
C GLU A 120 22.14 -8.91 -10.15
N LEU A 121 21.33 -8.67 -9.11
CA LEU A 121 20.70 -9.70 -8.29
C LEU A 121 19.47 -10.33 -8.95
N GLY A 122 19.17 -9.97 -10.21
CA GLY A 122 18.04 -10.47 -10.95
C GLY A 122 16.70 -9.91 -10.47
N GLY A 123 16.69 -8.66 -10.05
CA GLY A 123 15.45 -7.95 -9.69
C GLY A 123 14.43 -8.00 -10.83
N HIS A 124 13.23 -8.49 -10.53
CA HIS A 124 12.12 -8.59 -11.46
C HIS A 124 11.30 -7.32 -11.43
N PHE A 125 11.64 -6.34 -12.29
CA PHE A 125 11.06 -5.01 -12.33
C PHE A 125 9.84 -4.94 -13.27
N GLU A 126 8.75 -5.55 -12.90
CA GLU A 126 7.46 -5.42 -13.62
C GLU A 126 6.42 -4.65 -12.80
N ASN A 127 6.89 -3.81 -11.89
CA ASN A 127 6.03 -3.00 -11.03
C ASN A 127 6.59 -1.59 -10.85
N GLU A 128 5.89 -0.60 -11.39
CA GLU A 128 6.20 0.81 -11.22
C GLU A 128 5.09 1.47 -10.39
N VAL A 129 5.46 2.37 -9.50
CA VAL A 129 4.51 3.23 -8.79
C VAL A 129 5.05 4.66 -8.72
N ALA A 130 4.23 5.61 -9.14
CA ALA A 130 4.58 7.04 -9.11
C ALA A 130 5.95 7.35 -9.76
N GLY A 131 6.32 6.58 -10.80
CA GLY A 131 7.60 6.70 -11.51
C GLY A 131 8.75 5.89 -10.91
N TRP A 132 8.58 5.27 -9.74
CA TRP A 132 9.60 4.46 -9.09
C TRP A 132 9.57 3.02 -9.54
N GLU A 133 10.74 2.48 -9.91
CA GLU A 133 10.92 1.06 -10.19
C GLU A 133 10.96 0.25 -8.90
N ARG A 134 10.25 -0.89 -8.88
CA ARG A 134 10.20 -1.80 -7.74
C ARG A 134 10.45 -3.23 -8.19
N ALA A 135 11.40 -3.92 -7.58
CA ALA A 135 11.58 -5.35 -7.79
C ALA A 135 10.47 -6.14 -7.08
N LEU A 136 9.73 -6.97 -7.80
CA LEU A 136 8.74 -7.89 -7.23
C LEU A 136 9.39 -9.03 -6.43
N ALA A 137 10.52 -9.54 -6.93
CA ALA A 137 11.36 -10.55 -6.32
C ALA A 137 12.75 -10.51 -6.98
N TYR A 138 13.72 -11.28 -6.44
CA TYR A 138 15.08 -11.35 -6.97
C TYR A 138 15.39 -12.78 -7.46
N THR A 139 15.48 -12.97 -8.76
CA THR A 139 15.56 -14.31 -9.39
C THR A 139 16.82 -15.10 -9.01
N THR A 140 17.93 -14.45 -8.64
CA THR A 140 19.12 -15.13 -8.10
C THR A 140 18.87 -15.81 -6.76
N ASN A 141 17.79 -15.44 -6.05
CA ASN A 141 17.36 -16.11 -4.83
C ASN A 141 16.84 -17.54 -5.09
N ARG A 142 16.51 -17.90 -6.33
CA ARG A 142 16.06 -19.25 -6.68
C ARG A 142 17.06 -20.33 -6.25
N GLU A 143 18.34 -20.09 -6.51
CA GLU A 143 19.41 -21.01 -6.09
C GLU A 143 19.75 -20.86 -4.61
N LYS A 144 19.84 -19.61 -4.13
CA LYS A 144 20.23 -19.31 -2.75
C LYS A 144 19.23 -19.80 -1.71
N LEU A 145 17.96 -19.87 -2.07
CA LEU A 145 16.83 -20.22 -1.20
C LEU A 145 16.18 -21.56 -1.61
N GLU A 146 16.90 -22.44 -2.29
CA GLU A 146 16.40 -23.73 -2.78
C GLU A 146 15.68 -24.54 -1.70
N GLN A 147 16.17 -24.52 -0.45
CA GLN A 147 15.55 -25.21 0.67
C GLN A 147 14.11 -24.74 0.96
N PHE A 148 13.80 -23.47 0.67
CA PHE A 148 12.46 -22.94 0.85
C PHE A 148 11.60 -23.15 -0.40
N ILE A 149 12.18 -23.05 -1.61
CA ILE A 149 11.46 -23.23 -2.87
C ILE A 149 10.84 -24.63 -2.98
N ASN A 150 11.56 -25.65 -2.52
CA ASN A 150 11.09 -27.04 -2.57
C ASN A 150 9.83 -27.29 -1.72
N ASP A 151 9.56 -26.43 -0.73
CA ASP A 151 8.37 -26.51 0.14
C ASP A 151 7.17 -25.73 -0.40
N ILE A 152 7.32 -24.99 -1.51
CA ILE A 152 6.29 -24.13 -2.09
C ILE A 152 5.50 -24.92 -3.13
N PRO A 153 4.15 -24.90 -3.07
CA PRO A 153 3.33 -25.54 -4.08
C PRO A 153 3.61 -24.95 -5.47
N ILE A 154 4.10 -25.77 -6.40
CA ILE A 154 4.35 -25.35 -7.78
C ILE A 154 3.00 -25.10 -8.46
N ARG A 155 2.91 -23.96 -9.14
CA ARG A 155 1.76 -23.59 -9.94
C ARG A 155 2.19 -23.43 -11.39
N GLU A 156 1.66 -24.29 -12.22
CA GLU A 156 1.83 -24.20 -13.65
C GLU A 156 0.73 -23.31 -14.25
N ASN A 157 0.96 -22.01 -14.20
CA ASN A 157 0.11 -21.06 -14.90
C ASN A 157 0.96 -19.96 -15.53
N GLU A 158 1.14 -20.04 -16.81
CA GLU A 158 1.92 -19.10 -17.59
C GLU A 158 1.37 -17.66 -17.49
N TRP A 159 0.04 -17.51 -17.40
CA TRP A 159 -0.58 -16.20 -17.32
C TRP A 159 -0.22 -15.45 -16.05
N ASP A 160 -0.02 -16.18 -14.98
CA ASP A 160 0.25 -15.66 -13.64
C ASP A 160 1.77 -15.51 -13.38
N THR A 161 2.52 -16.60 -13.64
CA THR A 161 3.96 -16.68 -13.37
C THR A 161 4.81 -15.82 -14.29
N ARG A 162 4.27 -15.42 -15.45
CA ARG A 162 4.93 -14.51 -16.38
C ARG A 162 5.27 -13.17 -15.74
N HIS A 163 4.38 -12.65 -14.91
CA HIS A 163 4.50 -11.31 -14.33
C HIS A 163 5.03 -11.31 -12.90
N VAL A 164 4.88 -12.42 -12.16
CA VAL A 164 5.33 -12.52 -10.77
C VAL A 164 6.01 -13.87 -10.53
N PRO A 165 7.29 -13.90 -10.20
CA PRO A 165 8.00 -15.14 -9.83
C PRO A 165 7.60 -15.57 -8.39
N TYR A 166 6.39 -16.11 -8.23
CA TYR A 166 5.82 -16.42 -6.92
C TYR A 166 6.61 -17.45 -6.11
N ASP A 167 7.25 -18.41 -6.77
CA ASP A 167 8.12 -19.38 -6.10
C ASP A 167 9.28 -18.67 -5.38
N VAL A 168 9.91 -17.72 -6.07
CA VAL A 168 11.00 -16.91 -5.49
C VAL A 168 10.47 -15.97 -4.42
N ALA A 169 9.38 -15.23 -4.69
CA ALA A 169 8.80 -14.31 -3.71
C ALA A 169 8.36 -15.02 -2.42
N ASN A 170 7.81 -16.23 -2.53
CA ASN A 170 7.45 -17.05 -1.39
C ASN A 170 8.67 -17.60 -0.63
N ALA A 171 9.76 -17.93 -1.34
CA ALA A 171 11.01 -18.32 -0.69
C ALA A 171 11.65 -17.14 0.06
N GLU A 172 11.61 -15.93 -0.52
CA GLU A 172 12.04 -14.68 0.13
C GLU A 172 11.23 -14.41 1.41
N HIS A 173 9.92 -14.64 1.37
CA HIS A 173 9.05 -14.56 2.55
C HIS A 173 9.53 -15.48 3.68
N LEU A 174 9.83 -16.74 3.38
CA LEU A 174 10.31 -17.71 4.37
C LEU A 174 11.72 -17.36 4.87
N ALA A 175 12.60 -16.92 3.98
CA ALA A 175 13.96 -16.50 4.35
C ALA A 175 13.93 -15.30 5.31
N MET A 176 13.05 -14.32 5.10
CA MET A 176 12.85 -13.21 6.03
C MET A 176 12.32 -13.70 7.38
N SER A 177 11.40 -14.67 7.40
CA SER A 177 10.85 -15.24 8.63
C SER A 177 11.88 -16.03 9.44
N ASP A 178 12.84 -16.69 8.76
CA ASP A 178 13.88 -17.52 9.38
C ASP A 178 15.14 -16.72 9.77
N SER A 179 15.44 -15.67 9.01
CA SER A 179 16.69 -14.92 9.16
C SER A 179 16.44 -13.41 9.15
N VAL A 180 16.86 -12.73 8.09
CA VAL A 180 16.71 -11.29 7.90
C VAL A 180 16.62 -10.97 6.42
N GLY A 181 15.67 -10.10 6.06
CA GLY A 181 15.51 -9.59 4.71
C GLY A 181 15.58 -8.07 4.65
N MET A 182 15.99 -7.54 3.51
CA MET A 182 15.93 -6.11 3.20
C MET A 182 15.04 -5.86 1.99
N ILE A 183 14.30 -4.75 2.03
CA ILE A 183 13.32 -4.37 1.00
C ILE A 183 13.53 -2.91 0.61
N ASN A 184 13.60 -2.65 -0.70
CA ASN A 184 13.63 -1.29 -1.22
C ASN A 184 12.26 -0.61 -1.08
N LEU A 185 12.19 0.44 -0.26
CA LEU A 185 11.00 1.24 0.00
C LEU A 185 11.17 2.71 -0.44
N SER A 186 12.12 3.01 -1.32
CA SER A 186 12.42 4.37 -1.76
C SER A 186 11.24 5.06 -2.47
N HIS A 187 10.23 4.30 -2.87
CA HIS A 187 9.00 4.81 -3.46
C HIS A 187 8.00 5.40 -2.45
N PHE A 188 8.25 5.29 -1.15
CA PHE A 188 7.34 5.88 -0.16
C PHE A 188 7.44 7.39 -0.15
N PRO A 189 6.31 8.11 -0.29
CA PRO A 189 6.29 9.55 -0.17
C PRO A 189 6.64 9.99 1.24
N ILE A 190 7.61 10.88 1.32
CA ILE A 190 8.12 11.45 2.57
C ILE A 190 7.88 12.95 2.53
N MET A 191 7.22 13.47 3.57
CA MET A 191 6.97 14.89 3.75
C MET A 191 7.49 15.33 5.11
N ASP A 192 8.42 16.28 5.13
CA ASP A 192 8.85 16.94 6.36
C ASP A 192 8.01 18.21 6.56
N ILE A 193 7.29 18.29 7.68
CA ILE A 193 6.38 19.39 8.01
C ILE A 193 6.99 20.14 9.19
N LYS A 194 7.21 21.45 9.03
CA LYS A 194 7.88 22.27 10.03
C LYS A 194 7.24 23.65 10.15
N GLY A 195 7.07 24.11 11.36
CA GLY A 195 6.55 25.45 11.67
C GLY A 195 5.70 25.47 12.91
N PRO A 196 5.37 26.66 13.43
CA PRO A 196 4.64 26.82 14.70
C PRO A 196 3.24 26.22 14.69
N ASP A 197 2.61 26.05 13.51
CA ASP A 197 1.30 25.43 13.37
C ASP A 197 1.37 23.96 12.90
N ALA A 198 2.57 23.36 12.72
CA ALA A 198 2.72 21.99 12.25
C ALA A 198 2.03 20.98 13.18
N GLU A 199 2.22 21.12 14.51
CA GLU A 199 1.56 20.28 15.51
C GLU A 199 0.03 20.43 15.43
N ARG A 200 -0.48 21.65 15.40
CA ARG A 200 -1.92 21.93 15.34
C ARG A 200 -2.57 21.33 14.11
N MET A 201 -1.92 21.45 12.95
CA MET A 201 -2.38 20.90 11.69
C MET A 201 -2.46 19.36 11.74
N LEU A 202 -1.37 18.71 12.11
CA LEU A 202 -1.29 17.26 12.15
C LEU A 202 -2.17 16.66 13.26
N GLU A 203 -2.27 17.34 14.41
CA GLU A 203 -3.17 16.92 15.49
C GLU A 203 -4.63 16.93 15.03
N TYR A 204 -5.07 17.96 14.29
CA TYR A 204 -6.45 18.04 13.79
C TYR A 204 -6.75 17.02 12.70
N LEU A 205 -5.83 16.76 11.78
CA LEU A 205 -6.06 15.82 10.68
C LEU A 205 -6.00 14.36 11.12
N SER A 206 -5.30 14.05 12.20
CA SER A 206 -5.03 12.68 12.64
C SER A 206 -6.06 12.14 13.62
N VAL A 207 -6.48 10.89 13.48
CA VAL A 207 -7.26 10.16 14.50
C VAL A 207 -6.44 9.94 15.77
N ALA A 208 -5.15 9.69 15.63
CA ALA A 208 -4.25 9.53 16.76
C ALA A 208 -3.81 10.86 17.35
N LYS A 209 -3.40 10.84 18.62
CA LYS A 209 -2.72 11.97 19.24
C LYS A 209 -1.31 12.10 18.69
N VAL A 210 -0.99 13.26 18.13
CA VAL A 210 0.31 13.60 17.55
C VAL A 210 1.07 14.61 18.41
N GLY A 211 0.34 15.59 18.96
CA GLY A 211 0.88 16.72 19.67
C GLY A 211 0.98 16.57 21.20
N GLY A 212 1.17 17.69 21.86
CA GLY A 212 1.27 17.79 23.32
C GLY A 212 2.51 17.09 23.88
N ASN A 213 2.30 16.16 24.82
CA ASN A 213 3.38 15.42 25.50
C ASN A 213 3.96 14.26 24.66
N THR A 214 3.69 14.19 23.35
CA THR A 214 4.31 13.18 22.49
C THR A 214 5.82 13.41 22.44
N PRO A 215 6.65 12.46 22.87
CA PRO A 215 8.09 12.69 22.92
C PRO A 215 8.70 12.75 21.52
N GLU A 216 9.82 13.46 21.40
CA GLU A 216 10.68 13.41 20.22
C GLU A 216 11.10 11.96 19.94
N GLY A 217 11.20 11.62 18.65
CA GLY A 217 11.48 10.26 18.21
C GLY A 217 10.28 9.30 18.27
N LYS A 218 9.10 9.74 18.73
CA LYS A 218 7.90 8.89 18.68
C LYS A 218 7.40 8.75 17.25
N VAL A 219 7.14 7.50 16.83
CA VAL A 219 6.44 7.17 15.57
C VAL A 219 4.98 6.84 15.89
N ILE A 220 4.07 7.46 15.16
CA ILE A 220 2.62 7.35 15.38
C ILE A 220 1.97 6.85 14.10
N TYR A 221 1.45 5.63 14.14
CA TYR A 221 0.54 5.17 13.09
C TYR A 221 -0.82 5.83 13.26
N THR A 222 -1.35 6.41 12.20
CA THR A 222 -2.64 7.10 12.22
C THR A 222 -3.31 7.06 10.85
N ASN A 223 -4.58 7.50 10.83
CA ASN A 223 -5.37 7.70 9.63
C ASN A 223 -5.84 9.14 9.58
N PHE A 224 -6.00 9.66 8.36
CA PHE A 224 -6.83 10.82 8.09
C PHE A 224 -8.20 10.32 7.65
N LEU A 225 -9.24 10.96 8.12
CA LEU A 225 -10.62 10.61 7.78
C LEU A 225 -11.23 11.73 6.93
N ASP A 226 -12.31 11.40 6.22
CA ASP A 226 -13.24 12.38 5.71
C ASP A 226 -14.28 12.76 6.78
N GLU A 227 -15.21 13.66 6.45
CA GLU A 227 -16.26 14.12 7.39
C GLU A 227 -17.21 13.00 7.81
N ASP A 228 -17.39 11.96 6.99
CA ASP A 228 -18.23 10.80 7.28
C ASP A 228 -17.47 9.67 8.00
N GLY A 229 -16.19 9.89 8.33
CA GLY A 229 -15.34 8.92 9.02
C GLY A 229 -14.80 7.82 8.11
N GLY A 230 -14.88 7.98 6.79
CA GLY A 230 -14.21 7.15 5.79
C GLY A 230 -12.70 7.34 5.85
N VAL A 231 -11.93 6.32 5.47
CA VAL A 231 -10.47 6.36 5.57
C VAL A 231 -9.88 7.00 4.32
N HIS A 232 -9.43 8.25 4.45
CA HIS A 232 -8.81 8.99 3.36
C HIS A 232 -7.33 8.62 3.17
N ALA A 233 -6.56 8.50 4.25
CA ALA A 233 -5.15 8.15 4.22
C ALA A 233 -4.74 7.26 5.39
N ASP A 234 -3.76 6.39 5.13
CA ASP A 234 -3.11 5.51 6.09
C ASP A 234 -1.61 5.82 6.12
N LEU A 235 -1.10 6.28 7.27
CA LEU A 235 0.22 6.86 7.31
C LEU A 235 0.89 6.79 8.70
N THR A 236 2.18 7.09 8.72
CA THR A 236 2.93 7.31 9.96
C THR A 236 3.36 8.77 10.09
N ILE A 237 3.31 9.28 11.33
CA ILE A 237 3.83 10.59 11.69
C ILE A 237 4.89 10.40 12.76
N SER A 238 6.10 10.90 12.51
CA SER A 238 7.21 10.88 13.45
C SER A 238 7.51 12.29 13.94
N ARG A 239 7.58 12.48 15.25
CA ARG A 239 8.04 13.75 15.82
C ARG A 239 9.56 13.82 15.77
N LEU A 240 10.10 14.71 14.95
CA LEU A 240 11.55 14.89 14.78
C LEU A 240 12.15 15.91 15.75
N GLY A 241 11.32 16.73 16.37
CA GLY A 241 11.72 17.79 17.29
C GLY A 241 10.57 18.76 17.56
N ASN A 242 10.89 19.90 18.14
CA ASN A 242 9.90 20.98 18.32
C ASN A 242 9.43 21.47 16.95
N ASP A 243 8.10 21.50 16.76
CA ASP A 243 7.45 21.98 15.54
C ASP A 243 7.96 21.31 14.24
N SER A 244 8.49 20.08 14.34
CA SER A 244 9.06 19.36 13.22
C SER A 244 8.62 17.91 13.20
N TYR A 245 8.00 17.49 12.09
CA TYR A 245 7.39 16.17 11.92
C TYR A 245 7.73 15.59 10.55
N ARG A 246 7.84 14.27 10.49
CA ARG A 246 7.94 13.52 9.24
C ARG A 246 6.68 12.70 9.04
N VAL A 247 6.04 12.86 7.90
CA VAL A 247 4.91 12.08 7.43
C VAL A 247 5.39 11.14 6.34
N VAL A 248 5.05 9.85 6.47
CA VAL A 248 5.30 8.83 5.44
C VAL A 248 3.98 8.16 5.11
N THR A 249 3.60 8.14 3.84
CA THR A 249 2.32 7.64 3.34
C THR A 249 2.51 6.58 2.26
N GLY A 250 1.41 5.99 1.76
CA GLY A 250 1.42 4.95 0.73
C GLY A 250 2.05 5.40 -0.59
N GLY A 251 2.77 4.51 -1.26
CA GLY A 251 3.56 4.85 -2.45
C GLY A 251 2.76 5.48 -3.60
N ALA A 252 1.50 5.10 -3.78
CA ALA A 252 0.63 5.65 -4.81
C ALA A 252 -0.06 6.97 -4.40
N ASP A 253 -0.18 7.25 -3.10
CA ASP A 253 -1.09 8.26 -2.54
C ASP A 253 -0.44 9.62 -2.28
N GLY A 254 0.88 9.70 -2.32
CA GLY A 254 1.64 10.84 -1.80
C GLY A 254 1.27 12.20 -2.37
N ASN A 255 0.96 12.31 -3.66
CA ASN A 255 0.57 13.61 -4.22
C ASN A 255 -0.83 14.03 -3.75
N ARG A 256 -1.78 13.11 -3.67
CA ARG A 256 -3.13 13.35 -3.14
C ARG A 256 -3.07 13.79 -1.68
N ASP A 257 -2.30 13.07 -0.86
CA ASP A 257 -2.13 13.40 0.55
C ASP A 257 -1.42 14.75 0.75
N TRP A 258 -0.42 15.04 -0.07
CA TRP A 258 0.23 16.36 -0.07
C TRP A 258 -0.74 17.50 -0.44
N VAL A 259 -1.58 17.28 -1.45
CA VAL A 259 -2.61 18.26 -1.85
C VAL A 259 -3.58 18.51 -0.70
N MET A 260 -4.06 17.46 -0.03
CA MET A 260 -4.92 17.55 1.15
C MET A 260 -4.27 18.37 2.27
N LEU A 261 -3.03 18.04 2.64
CA LEU A 261 -2.28 18.74 3.68
C LEU A 261 -2.07 20.22 3.33
N ARG A 262 -1.66 20.52 2.09
CA ARG A 262 -1.46 21.88 1.61
C ARG A 262 -2.76 22.68 1.61
N ASN A 263 -3.84 22.12 1.08
CA ASN A 263 -5.13 22.79 1.02
C ASN A 263 -5.64 23.10 2.43
N TYR A 264 -5.56 22.13 3.35
CA TYR A 264 -5.96 22.37 4.74
C TYR A 264 -5.11 23.48 5.39
N ARG A 265 -3.81 23.48 5.19
CA ARG A 265 -2.91 24.55 5.66
C ARG A 265 -3.35 25.93 5.13
N ASP A 266 -3.55 26.02 3.83
CA ASP A 266 -3.84 27.28 3.14
C ASP A 266 -5.22 27.82 3.52
N ASP A 267 -6.25 26.96 3.55
CA ASP A 267 -7.63 27.31 3.90
C ASP A 267 -7.75 27.80 5.36
N ASN A 268 -6.86 27.36 6.24
CA ASN A 268 -6.84 27.74 7.65
C ASN A 268 -5.75 28.77 8.00
N GLY A 269 -5.01 29.26 7.02
CA GLY A 269 -3.94 30.26 7.21
C GLY A 269 -2.84 29.81 8.17
N LEU A 270 -2.47 28.51 8.14
CA LEU A 270 -1.50 27.92 9.06
C LEU A 270 -0.06 28.20 8.60
N ASN A 271 0.80 28.54 9.57
CA ASN A 271 2.23 28.69 9.34
C ASN A 271 2.96 27.35 9.55
N ALA A 272 2.96 26.54 8.49
CA ALA A 272 3.63 25.24 8.45
C ALA A 272 4.18 24.98 7.04
N ASP A 273 5.48 24.80 6.92
CA ASP A 273 6.12 24.40 5.67
C ASP A 273 5.96 22.90 5.46
N ILE A 274 5.56 22.51 4.25
CA ILE A 274 5.42 21.10 3.85
C ILE A 274 6.43 20.83 2.75
N ASN A 275 7.49 20.11 3.08
CA ASN A 275 8.60 19.82 2.18
C ASN A 275 8.56 18.36 1.74
N ILE A 276 8.36 18.11 0.44
CA ILE A 276 8.44 16.78 -0.15
C ILE A 276 9.91 16.35 -0.18
N ARG A 277 10.22 15.20 0.43
CA ARG A 277 11.56 14.66 0.54
C ARG A 277 11.75 13.33 -0.16
N THR A 278 10.75 12.86 -0.89
CA THR A 278 10.73 11.54 -1.54
C THR A 278 11.91 11.29 -2.48
N HIS A 279 12.41 12.35 -3.15
CA HIS A 279 13.54 12.24 -4.04
C HIS A 279 14.89 12.53 -3.37
N ASP A 280 14.87 13.06 -2.14
CA ASP A 280 16.09 13.40 -1.36
C ASP A 280 16.49 12.27 -0.41
N ILE A 281 15.55 11.36 -0.09
CA ILE A 281 15.71 10.33 0.92
C ILE A 281 15.42 8.96 0.30
N THR A 282 16.35 8.05 0.50
CA THR A 282 16.19 6.63 0.19
C THR A 282 15.71 5.89 1.43
N THR A 283 14.81 4.93 1.26
CA THR A 283 14.30 4.10 2.35
C THR A 283 14.58 2.63 2.10
N LEU A 284 15.21 1.99 3.07
CA LEU A 284 15.47 0.56 3.06
C LEU A 284 14.84 -0.09 4.30
N GLY A 285 13.95 -1.05 4.09
CA GLY A 285 13.39 -1.85 5.18
C GLY A 285 14.32 -3.01 5.54
N LEU A 286 14.52 -3.28 6.83
CA LEU A 286 15.34 -4.38 7.35
C LEU A 286 14.57 -5.10 8.43
N TRP A 287 14.11 -6.33 8.17
CA TRP A 287 13.27 -7.09 9.10
C TRP A 287 13.63 -8.57 9.16
N GLY A 288 13.38 -9.17 10.31
CA GLY A 288 13.54 -10.58 10.59
C GLY A 288 14.11 -10.85 11.97
N PRO A 289 14.09 -12.10 12.44
CA PRO A 289 14.61 -12.45 13.78
C PRO A 289 16.10 -12.15 13.95
N LYS A 290 16.86 -12.06 12.87
CA LYS A 290 18.30 -11.72 12.90
C LYS A 290 18.58 -10.25 12.51
N ALA A 291 17.57 -9.39 12.41
CA ALA A 291 17.76 -7.99 12.02
C ALA A 291 18.67 -7.22 12.99
N VAL A 292 18.50 -7.43 14.31
CA VAL A 292 19.40 -6.85 15.32
C VAL A 292 20.84 -7.33 15.12
N SER A 293 21.05 -8.63 14.94
CA SER A 293 22.39 -9.20 14.71
C SER A 293 23.04 -8.66 13.43
N ALA A 294 22.27 -8.53 12.36
CA ALA A 294 22.77 -7.97 11.09
C ALA A 294 23.20 -6.51 11.27
N LEU A 295 22.35 -5.66 11.86
CA LEU A 295 22.64 -4.25 12.05
C LEU A 295 23.77 -4.00 13.07
N SER A 296 23.96 -4.90 14.04
CA SER A 296 25.06 -4.83 15.04
C SER A 296 26.45 -4.94 14.44
N ASN A 297 26.59 -5.32 13.17
CA ASN A 297 27.88 -5.26 12.48
C ASN A 297 28.31 -3.81 12.16
N PHE A 298 27.40 -2.84 12.19
CA PHE A 298 27.62 -1.47 11.75
C PHE A 298 27.39 -0.43 12.83
N VAL A 299 26.76 -0.79 13.95
CA VAL A 299 26.44 0.12 15.06
C VAL A 299 26.57 -0.62 16.38
N ASP A 300 26.81 0.12 17.50
CA ASP A 300 26.85 -0.48 18.82
C ASP A 300 25.51 -1.21 19.12
N PRO A 301 25.55 -2.52 19.44
CA PRO A 301 24.34 -3.27 19.78
C PRO A 301 23.49 -2.64 20.88
N ASN A 302 24.09 -1.94 21.82
CA ASN A 302 23.34 -1.23 22.87
C ASN A 302 22.49 -0.08 22.32
N GLU A 303 22.86 0.51 21.20
CA GLU A 303 22.08 1.59 20.59
C GLU A 303 20.78 1.08 19.93
N ILE A 304 20.76 -0.19 19.53
CA ILE A 304 19.65 -0.78 18.77
C ILE A 304 18.88 -1.86 19.52
N ASP A 305 19.23 -2.13 20.78
CA ASP A 305 18.45 -3.06 21.62
C ASP A 305 17.04 -2.50 21.90
N ILE A 306 16.11 -3.37 22.30
CA ILE A 306 14.70 -3.01 22.52
C ILE A 306 14.50 -2.01 23.66
N LYS A 307 15.43 -1.89 24.62
CA LYS A 307 15.33 -0.94 25.74
C LYS A 307 15.71 0.46 25.29
N ASN A 308 16.75 0.58 24.47
CA ASN A 308 17.30 1.84 24.01
C ASN A 308 16.70 2.30 22.68
N PHE A 309 16.06 1.40 21.94
CA PHE A 309 15.33 1.68 20.72
C PHE A 309 13.99 0.90 20.70
N PRO A 310 12.99 1.32 21.49
CA PRO A 310 11.70 0.63 21.59
C PRO A 310 10.92 0.64 20.27
N PHE A 311 10.02 -0.32 20.13
CA PHE A 311 9.06 -0.35 19.01
C PHE A 311 8.22 0.94 18.94
N VAL A 312 7.90 1.41 17.74
CA VAL A 312 7.25 2.69 17.40
C VAL A 312 8.02 3.92 17.90
N THR A 313 9.35 3.85 17.82
CA THR A 313 10.22 5.01 17.99
C THR A 313 11.18 5.15 16.82
N SER A 314 11.83 6.30 16.73
CA SER A 314 12.83 6.61 15.72
C SER A 314 13.98 7.40 16.30
N LYS A 315 15.15 7.29 15.71
CA LYS A 315 16.33 8.10 16.06
C LYS A 315 17.36 8.11 14.94
N ASN A 316 18.29 9.04 15.03
CA ASN A 316 19.47 9.08 14.18
C ASN A 316 20.51 8.05 14.64
N LEU A 317 21.15 7.40 13.69
CA LEU A 317 22.27 6.49 13.89
C LEU A 317 23.37 6.81 12.86
N THR A 318 24.63 6.50 13.20
CA THR A 318 25.72 6.50 12.24
C THR A 318 26.19 5.05 12.05
N LEU A 319 26.02 4.52 10.86
CA LEU A 319 26.44 3.16 10.51
C LEU A 319 27.89 3.18 10.02
N ASN A 320 28.76 2.39 10.67
CA ASN A 320 30.16 2.22 10.31
C ASN A 320 30.30 0.98 9.44
N LEU A 321 30.37 1.15 8.11
CA LEU A 321 30.40 0.06 7.16
C LEU A 321 31.74 -0.66 7.12
N SER A 322 31.75 -1.92 6.65
CA SER A 322 32.98 -2.72 6.49
C SER A 322 34.01 -2.07 5.57
N SER A 323 33.56 -1.27 4.60
CA SER A 323 34.40 -0.46 3.72
C SER A 323 35.16 0.68 4.44
N GLY A 324 34.88 0.94 5.72
CA GLY A 324 35.35 2.11 6.46
C GLY A 324 34.53 3.37 6.26
N LYS A 325 33.52 3.34 5.40
CA LYS A 325 32.58 4.43 5.17
C LYS A 325 31.62 4.58 6.35
N LYS A 326 31.19 5.81 6.62
CA LYS A 326 30.15 6.11 7.61
C LYS A 326 28.93 6.65 6.89
N VAL A 327 27.77 6.10 7.22
CA VAL A 327 26.49 6.54 6.67
C VAL A 327 25.59 6.97 7.81
N ASP A 328 25.19 8.24 7.79
CA ASP A 328 24.21 8.77 8.74
C ASP A 328 22.80 8.41 8.27
N VAL A 329 22.03 7.81 9.16
CA VAL A 329 20.66 7.36 8.89
C VAL A 329 19.69 7.83 9.97
N TRP A 330 18.45 8.07 9.60
CA TRP A 330 17.35 8.13 10.52
C TRP A 330 16.59 6.80 10.44
N ALA A 331 16.48 6.10 11.55
CA ALA A 331 15.84 4.79 11.59
C ALA A 331 14.54 4.85 12.40
N ALA A 332 13.49 4.18 11.91
CA ALA A 332 12.22 4.02 12.60
C ALA A 332 11.97 2.53 12.90
N ARG A 333 11.81 2.17 14.17
CA ARG A 333 11.53 0.79 14.56
C ARG A 333 10.04 0.47 14.44
N ILE A 334 9.61 0.15 13.23
CA ILE A 334 8.24 -0.20 12.85
C ILE A 334 8.25 -1.39 11.91
N SER A 335 7.09 -1.99 11.66
CA SER A 335 6.99 -3.16 10.79
C SER A 335 5.63 -3.26 10.12
N TYR A 336 5.65 -3.52 8.82
CA TYR A 336 4.49 -3.93 8.03
C TYR A 336 4.55 -5.41 7.61
N VAL A 337 5.65 -6.09 7.93
CA VAL A 337 5.89 -7.51 7.58
C VAL A 337 5.74 -8.46 8.77
N GLY A 338 5.45 -7.94 9.97
CA GLY A 338 5.22 -8.74 11.16
C GLY A 338 6.48 -9.29 11.84
N GLU A 339 7.66 -8.82 11.45
CA GLU A 339 8.95 -9.13 12.08
C GLU A 339 9.54 -7.89 12.74
N SER A 340 10.45 -8.09 13.71
CA SER A 340 11.23 -7.01 14.31
C SER A 340 12.23 -6.44 13.30
N GLY A 341 12.46 -5.13 13.36
CA GLY A 341 13.41 -4.45 12.49
C GLY A 341 13.10 -2.97 12.32
N TRP A 342 13.58 -2.39 11.25
CA TRP A 342 13.55 -0.94 11.02
C TRP A 342 13.26 -0.59 9.57
N GLU A 343 12.67 0.57 9.38
CA GLU A 343 12.82 1.36 8.17
C GLU A 343 14.01 2.31 8.38
N ILE A 344 14.97 2.24 7.47
CA ILE A 344 16.23 2.98 7.50
C ILE A 344 16.20 4.01 6.39
N TYR A 345 16.27 5.27 6.77
CA TYR A 345 16.17 6.42 5.88
C TYR A 345 17.51 7.15 5.83
N PHE A 346 18.00 7.41 4.65
CA PHE A 346 19.28 8.10 4.44
C PHE A 346 19.22 8.97 3.18
N ASN A 347 20.17 9.88 3.03
CA ASN A 347 20.23 10.74 1.86
C ASN A 347 20.29 9.91 0.57
N ASN A 348 19.59 10.36 -0.46
CA ASN A 348 19.59 9.71 -1.77
C ASN A 348 20.92 9.96 -2.49
N ASP A 349 22.01 9.49 -1.88
CA ASP A 349 23.37 9.51 -2.42
C ASP A 349 23.72 8.11 -2.96
N LYS A 350 24.18 8.06 -4.20
CA LYS A 350 24.46 6.79 -4.88
C LYS A 350 25.56 5.99 -4.17
N ASP A 351 26.63 6.65 -3.73
CA ASP A 351 27.77 5.97 -3.13
C ASP A 351 27.47 5.50 -1.72
N ASP A 352 26.70 6.27 -0.94
CA ASP A 352 26.26 5.88 0.40
C ASP A 352 25.24 4.75 0.34
N GLY A 353 24.25 4.88 -0.55
CA GLY A 353 23.20 3.90 -0.71
C GLY A 353 23.74 2.55 -1.18
N LEU A 354 24.58 2.54 -2.20
CA LEU A 354 25.19 1.30 -2.71
C LEU A 354 26.10 0.66 -1.66
N ALA A 355 26.93 1.45 -0.96
CA ALA A 355 27.81 0.94 0.08
C ALA A 355 27.04 0.29 1.26
N LEU A 356 25.93 0.91 1.67
CA LEU A 356 25.06 0.33 2.71
C LEU A 356 24.39 -0.96 2.23
N TYR A 357 23.85 -0.95 1.03
CA TYR A 357 23.19 -2.11 0.44
C TYR A 357 24.15 -3.31 0.33
N ASP A 358 25.34 -3.09 -0.22
CA ASP A 358 26.37 -4.12 -0.37
C ASP A 358 26.87 -4.64 1.00
N SER A 359 27.06 -3.74 1.98
CA SER A 359 27.46 -4.16 3.33
C SER A 359 26.41 -5.05 4.01
N LEU A 360 25.14 -4.79 3.78
CA LEU A 360 24.05 -5.65 4.27
C LEU A 360 24.06 -7.02 3.57
N LEU A 361 24.32 -7.07 2.26
CA LEU A 361 24.50 -8.34 1.53
C LEU A 361 25.68 -9.16 2.08
N GLU A 362 26.82 -8.51 2.38
CA GLU A 362 28.03 -9.15 2.92
C GLU A 362 27.79 -9.84 4.26
N VAL A 363 26.90 -9.30 5.11
CA VAL A 363 26.54 -9.92 6.39
C VAL A 363 25.36 -10.89 6.29
N GLY A 364 24.96 -11.25 5.05
CA GLY A 364 23.99 -12.30 4.79
C GLY A 364 22.52 -11.86 4.85
N VAL A 365 22.24 -10.56 4.72
CA VAL A 365 20.87 -10.07 4.56
C VAL A 365 20.37 -10.44 3.17
N VAL A 366 19.17 -11.01 3.10
CA VAL A 366 18.55 -11.45 1.85
C VAL A 366 17.82 -10.27 1.21
N PRO A 367 18.07 -9.94 -0.07
CA PRO A 367 17.22 -9.00 -0.80
C PRO A 367 15.84 -9.62 -1.02
N VAL A 368 14.79 -8.87 -0.71
CA VAL A 368 13.40 -9.33 -0.73
C VAL A 368 12.57 -8.35 -1.54
N GLY A 369 11.77 -8.87 -2.45
CA GLY A 369 10.94 -8.06 -3.32
C GLY A 369 9.67 -7.51 -2.66
N ILE A 370 9.08 -6.51 -3.33
CA ILE A 370 7.88 -5.83 -2.84
C ILE A 370 6.65 -6.75 -2.80
N GLU A 371 6.64 -7.84 -3.58
CA GLU A 371 5.55 -8.83 -3.55
C GLU A 371 5.43 -9.47 -2.16
N THR A 372 6.55 -9.78 -1.54
CA THR A 372 6.59 -10.27 -0.16
C THR A 372 6.06 -9.24 0.83
N TYR A 373 6.47 -7.98 0.71
CA TYR A 373 6.06 -6.89 1.61
C TYR A 373 4.58 -6.57 1.50
N ALA A 374 4.12 -6.27 0.28
CA ALA A 374 2.79 -5.73 0.03
C ALA A 374 1.68 -6.79 0.01
N ASN A 375 2.03 -8.07 -0.19
CA ASN A 375 1.05 -9.14 -0.31
C ASN A 375 1.23 -10.20 0.78
N SER A 376 2.14 -11.15 0.63
CA SER A 376 2.13 -12.34 1.48
C SER A 376 2.36 -12.05 2.97
N ARG A 377 3.31 -11.15 3.32
CA ARG A 377 3.61 -10.82 4.73
C ARG A 377 2.52 -9.97 5.38
N ARG A 378 2.03 -8.91 4.68
CA ARG A 378 0.98 -8.06 5.24
C ARG A 378 -0.33 -8.83 5.44
N LEU A 379 -0.67 -9.75 4.50
CA LEU A 379 -1.93 -10.51 4.55
C LEU A 379 -1.95 -11.51 5.71
N GLU A 380 -0.86 -12.23 5.98
CA GLU A 380 -0.82 -13.15 7.12
C GLU A 380 -0.90 -12.43 8.47
N LYS A 381 -0.53 -11.13 8.49
CA LYS A 381 -0.72 -10.22 9.63
C LYS A 381 -2.08 -9.53 9.62
N SER A 382 -2.87 -9.70 8.59
CA SER A 382 -4.12 -8.97 8.36
C SER A 382 -3.91 -7.45 8.41
N PHE A 383 -2.76 -6.94 7.95
CA PHE A 383 -2.51 -5.52 7.81
C PHE A 383 -3.21 -4.98 6.57
N ARG A 384 -3.73 -3.76 6.67
CA ARG A 384 -4.52 -3.10 5.64
C ARG A 384 -3.63 -2.37 4.66
N LEU A 385 -4.08 -2.29 3.42
CA LEU A 385 -3.45 -1.54 2.34
C LEU A 385 -4.38 -0.42 1.90
N GLN A 386 -3.88 0.81 1.87
CA GLN A 386 -4.61 1.96 1.33
C GLN A 386 -4.89 1.76 -0.17
N GLY A 387 -6.08 2.14 -0.61
CA GLY A 387 -6.53 1.95 -2.00
C GLY A 387 -6.98 0.51 -2.34
N ALA A 388 -6.92 -0.41 -1.36
CA ALA A 388 -7.42 -1.77 -1.53
C ALA A 388 -8.36 -2.17 -0.37
N ASP A 389 -7.84 -2.20 0.87
CA ASP A 389 -8.61 -2.51 2.07
C ASP A 389 -9.15 -1.23 2.75
N LEU A 390 -8.54 -0.09 2.50
CA LEU A 390 -8.89 1.21 3.08
C LEU A 390 -9.24 2.19 1.96
N GLU A 391 -10.45 2.70 2.03
CA GLU A 391 -11.05 3.66 1.11
C GLU A 391 -12.05 4.52 1.88
N THR A 392 -12.48 5.65 1.32
CA THR A 392 -13.46 6.54 1.96
C THR A 392 -14.86 5.92 2.09
N GLU A 393 -15.17 4.88 1.33
CA GLU A 393 -16.43 4.13 1.46
C GLU A 393 -16.54 3.29 2.74
N TYR A 394 -15.38 2.99 3.37
CA TYR A 394 -15.32 2.22 4.60
C TYR A 394 -14.76 3.04 5.74
N THR A 395 -15.43 2.97 6.87
CA THR A 395 -15.02 3.68 8.07
C THR A 395 -13.87 2.97 8.80
N ALA A 396 -13.11 3.71 9.60
CA ALA A 396 -12.07 3.13 10.46
C ALA A 396 -12.60 2.01 11.39
N ILE A 397 -13.90 2.04 11.71
CA ILE A 397 -14.57 0.99 12.51
C ILE A 397 -14.76 -0.27 11.68
N GLU A 398 -15.30 -0.12 10.47
CA GLU A 398 -15.50 -1.23 9.53
C GLU A 398 -14.17 -1.87 9.12
N ALA A 399 -13.13 -1.08 8.93
CA ALA A 399 -11.77 -1.54 8.64
C ALA A 399 -11.04 -2.13 9.87
N ALA A 400 -11.64 -2.01 11.07
CA ALA A 400 -11.08 -2.48 12.35
C ALA A 400 -9.67 -1.92 12.67
N ILE A 401 -9.41 -0.67 12.27
CA ILE A 401 -8.17 0.06 12.56
C ILE A 401 -8.35 1.11 13.67
N GLN A 402 -9.55 1.20 14.24
CA GLN A 402 -9.87 2.13 15.30
C GLN A 402 -8.98 1.93 16.55
N ARG A 403 -8.69 3.03 17.21
CA ARG A 403 -7.95 3.00 18.48
C ARG A 403 -8.89 2.70 19.65
N PRO A 404 -8.40 2.04 20.72
CA PRO A 404 -9.20 1.77 21.91
C PRO A 404 -9.73 3.06 22.55
N LEU A 405 -8.88 4.08 22.62
CA LEU A 405 -9.22 5.39 23.17
C LEU A 405 -9.26 6.43 22.05
N VAL A 406 -10.28 7.27 22.10
CA VAL A 406 -10.38 8.47 21.25
C VAL A 406 -9.72 9.62 22.01
N LYS A 407 -8.89 10.40 21.34
CA LYS A 407 -8.25 11.58 21.94
C LYS A 407 -9.29 12.65 22.29
N GLU A 408 -9.03 13.44 23.34
CA GLU A 408 -9.90 14.53 23.75
C GLU A 408 -9.93 15.67 22.74
N ALA A 409 -8.77 16.01 22.17
CA ALA A 409 -8.65 17.02 21.13
C ALA A 409 -9.55 16.70 19.94
N ASP A 410 -10.05 17.75 19.29
CA ASP A 410 -10.85 17.60 18.08
C ASP A 410 -10.00 17.10 16.91
N PHE A 411 -10.65 16.43 15.96
CA PHE A 411 -10.03 16.01 14.72
C PHE A 411 -11.07 15.88 13.59
N HIS A 412 -10.59 15.97 12.36
CA HIS A 412 -11.43 15.86 11.18
C HIS A 412 -12.19 14.53 11.14
N GLY A 413 -13.51 14.56 10.94
CA GLY A 413 -14.37 13.37 10.97
C GLY A 413 -14.70 12.82 12.37
N LYS A 414 -14.31 13.51 13.49
CA LYS A 414 -14.50 13.01 14.86
C LYS A 414 -15.96 12.69 15.18
N ALA A 415 -16.89 13.55 14.83
CA ALA A 415 -18.32 13.36 15.13
C ALA A 415 -18.85 12.07 14.48
N ALA A 416 -18.55 11.85 13.21
CA ALA A 416 -18.91 10.62 12.49
C ALA A 416 -18.20 9.40 13.09
N HIS A 417 -16.90 9.51 13.37
CA HIS A 417 -16.14 8.44 14.00
C HIS A 417 -16.72 7.99 15.34
N LEU A 418 -17.13 8.92 16.21
CA LEU A 418 -17.79 8.62 17.49
C LEU A 418 -19.14 7.93 17.27
N SER A 419 -19.95 8.45 16.35
CA SER A 419 -21.23 7.85 15.99
C SER A 419 -21.05 6.40 15.48
N HIS A 420 -20.03 6.16 14.65
CA HIS A 420 -19.73 4.81 14.16
C HIS A 420 -19.26 3.86 15.27
N ARG A 421 -18.62 4.35 16.32
CA ARG A 421 -18.21 3.53 17.48
C ARG A 421 -19.40 3.08 18.31
N GLU A 422 -20.44 3.90 18.40
CA GLU A 422 -21.67 3.60 19.16
C GLU A 422 -22.61 2.68 18.38
N ASN A 423 -22.56 2.75 17.06
CA ASN A 423 -23.45 1.99 16.18
C ASN A 423 -22.78 0.71 15.67
N LYS A 424 -23.63 -0.29 15.39
CA LYS A 424 -23.20 -1.53 14.74
C LYS A 424 -22.75 -1.22 13.30
N PRO A 425 -21.53 -1.59 12.86
CA PRO A 425 -21.07 -1.33 11.51
C PRO A 425 -21.95 -2.01 10.46
N CYS A 426 -22.01 -1.47 9.25
CA CYS A 426 -22.74 -2.08 8.14
C CYS A 426 -22.02 -3.32 7.60
N ALA A 427 -20.71 -3.21 7.48
CA ALA A 427 -19.81 -4.29 7.10
C ALA A 427 -18.59 -4.30 8.04
N ILE A 428 -17.80 -5.35 7.99
CA ILE A 428 -16.52 -5.41 8.70
C ILE A 428 -15.51 -6.18 7.86
N LEU A 429 -14.28 -5.70 7.84
CA LEU A 429 -13.19 -6.35 7.14
C LEU A 429 -12.87 -7.69 7.82
N CYS A 430 -12.87 -8.76 7.04
CA CYS A 430 -12.59 -10.11 7.50
C CYS A 430 -11.34 -10.66 6.82
N THR A 431 -10.64 -11.54 7.53
CA THR A 431 -9.57 -12.36 6.96
C THR A 431 -10.06 -13.78 6.86
N MET A 432 -9.96 -14.34 5.66
CA MET A 432 -10.45 -15.67 5.29
C MET A 432 -9.30 -16.52 4.77
N THR A 433 -9.46 -17.83 4.78
CA THR A 433 -8.50 -18.73 4.12
C THR A 433 -9.23 -19.66 3.17
N LEU A 434 -8.62 -20.03 2.05
CA LEU A 434 -9.12 -21.11 1.22
C LEU A 434 -9.00 -22.43 1.98
N ASP A 435 -10.03 -23.26 1.89
CA ASP A 435 -10.13 -24.49 2.68
C ASP A 435 -9.27 -25.62 2.11
N ASP A 436 -9.08 -25.66 0.79
CA ASP A 436 -8.28 -26.67 0.12
C ASP A 436 -7.30 -26.02 -0.87
N LEU A 437 -6.00 -26.30 -0.66
CA LEU A 437 -4.91 -25.85 -1.53
C LEU A 437 -4.64 -26.80 -2.70
N ASN A 438 -5.15 -28.05 -2.62
CA ASN A 438 -4.92 -29.07 -3.62
C ASN A 438 -6.01 -29.09 -4.71
N VAL A 439 -6.94 -28.15 -4.67
CA VAL A 439 -7.97 -28.04 -5.69
C VAL A 439 -7.31 -27.70 -7.02
N SER A 440 -7.55 -28.52 -8.03
CA SER A 440 -7.19 -28.22 -9.42
C SER A 440 -7.74 -26.84 -9.79
N GLY A 441 -6.89 -25.98 -10.32
CA GLY A 441 -7.28 -24.61 -10.65
C GLY A 441 -7.35 -23.63 -9.46
N VAL A 442 -6.68 -23.89 -8.34
CA VAL A 442 -6.58 -22.91 -7.24
C VAL A 442 -6.23 -21.52 -7.78
N PRO A 443 -6.86 -20.45 -7.26
CA PRO A 443 -6.59 -19.08 -7.70
C PRO A 443 -5.10 -18.80 -7.70
N ARG A 444 -4.60 -18.45 -8.85
CA ARG A 444 -3.18 -18.22 -9.09
C ARG A 444 -2.84 -16.75 -8.95
N TYR A 445 -3.89 -15.95 -8.75
CA TYR A 445 -3.77 -14.53 -8.96
C TYR A 445 -4.47 -13.72 -7.87
N PRO A 446 -3.73 -12.97 -7.07
CA PRO A 446 -4.34 -12.10 -6.07
C PRO A 446 -4.82 -10.79 -6.72
N VAL A 447 -5.90 -10.86 -7.49
CA VAL A 447 -6.47 -9.66 -8.09
C VAL A 447 -7.51 -9.10 -7.18
N GLY A 448 -7.65 -8.85 -6.13
CA GLY A 448 -8.77 -8.18 -5.46
C GLY A 448 -10.03 -8.09 -6.35
N ILE A 449 -11.12 -7.59 -5.83
CA ILE A 449 -12.39 -7.39 -6.57
C ILE A 449 -13.05 -8.69 -7.11
N SER A 450 -12.62 -9.84 -6.61
CA SER A 450 -13.31 -11.12 -6.90
C SER A 450 -14.55 -11.26 -6.03
N PRO A 451 -15.72 -11.70 -6.60
CA PRO A 451 -16.94 -11.85 -5.83
C PRO A 451 -16.81 -12.86 -4.69
N ILE A 452 -17.36 -12.50 -3.54
CA ILE A 452 -17.55 -13.40 -2.40
C ILE A 452 -19.01 -13.83 -2.40
N ILE A 453 -19.30 -15.13 -2.37
CA ILE A 453 -20.65 -15.67 -2.45
C ILE A 453 -21.03 -16.35 -1.12
N ASP A 454 -22.23 -16.08 -0.62
CA ASP A 454 -22.80 -16.85 0.48
C ASP A 454 -23.46 -18.12 -0.07
N PRO A 455 -22.95 -19.33 0.25
CA PRO A 455 -23.50 -20.58 -0.26
C PRO A 455 -24.95 -20.82 0.18
N ALA A 456 -25.44 -20.18 1.23
CA ALA A 456 -26.80 -20.29 1.69
C ALA A 456 -27.81 -19.61 0.74
N THR A 457 -27.41 -18.61 0.01
CA THR A 457 -28.25 -17.83 -0.92
C THR A 457 -27.85 -18.02 -2.38
N GLY A 458 -26.59 -18.38 -2.63
CA GLY A 458 -25.97 -18.39 -3.96
C GLY A 458 -25.66 -17.01 -4.51
N GLU A 459 -25.75 -15.97 -3.68
CA GLU A 459 -25.63 -14.57 -4.08
C GLU A 459 -24.42 -13.89 -3.41
N VAL A 460 -23.95 -12.80 -4.02
CA VAL A 460 -22.97 -11.89 -3.40
C VAL A 460 -23.64 -11.12 -2.27
N PRO A 461 -23.19 -11.23 -1.02
CA PRO A 461 -23.78 -10.52 0.10
C PRO A 461 -23.71 -9.00 -0.09
N ILE A 462 -24.76 -8.31 0.32
CA ILE A 462 -24.88 -6.84 0.24
C ILE A 462 -25.14 -6.31 1.65
N ASP A 463 -24.40 -5.29 2.04
CA ASP A 463 -24.60 -4.63 3.33
C ASP A 463 -25.77 -3.63 3.33
N ARG A 464 -26.04 -3.01 4.48
CA ARG A 464 -27.14 -2.05 4.64
C ARG A 464 -26.94 -0.73 3.87
N LYS A 465 -25.73 -0.44 3.40
CA LYS A 465 -25.42 0.70 2.51
C LYS A 465 -25.49 0.32 1.01
N GLY A 466 -25.76 -0.94 0.69
CA GLY A 466 -25.83 -1.44 -0.69
C GLY A 466 -24.48 -1.84 -1.27
N ARG A 467 -23.41 -1.92 -0.47
CA ARG A 467 -22.06 -2.33 -0.90
C ARG A 467 -22.00 -3.86 -0.98
N ARG A 468 -21.45 -4.35 -2.08
CA ARG A 468 -21.27 -5.79 -2.34
C ARG A 468 -19.99 -6.31 -1.72
N SER A 469 -20.00 -7.57 -1.27
CA SER A 469 -18.81 -8.24 -0.77
C SER A 469 -17.90 -8.69 -1.91
N TYR A 470 -16.65 -8.26 -1.87
CA TYR A 470 -15.60 -8.68 -2.80
C TYR A 470 -14.26 -8.76 -2.07
N THR A 471 -13.29 -9.43 -2.69
CA THR A 471 -11.95 -9.54 -2.13
C THR A 471 -11.18 -8.23 -2.34
N THR A 472 -10.48 -7.77 -1.29
CA THR A 472 -9.60 -6.60 -1.35
C THR A 472 -8.14 -6.99 -1.50
N GLY A 473 -7.79 -8.22 -1.15
CA GLY A 473 -6.46 -8.78 -1.33
C GLY A 473 -6.46 -10.28 -1.16
N MET A 474 -5.56 -10.95 -1.87
CA MET A 474 -5.35 -12.40 -1.77
C MET A 474 -3.91 -12.74 -2.10
N SER A 475 -3.29 -13.64 -1.32
CA SER A 475 -1.99 -14.23 -1.62
C SER A 475 -1.82 -15.56 -0.91
N TYR A 476 -0.93 -16.40 -1.44
CA TYR A 476 -0.39 -17.52 -0.68
C TYR A 476 0.55 -16.99 0.40
N CYS A 477 0.37 -17.44 1.63
CA CYS A 477 1.15 -17.05 2.80
C CYS A 477 1.95 -18.27 3.28
N PRO A 478 3.24 -18.38 2.91
CA PRO A 478 4.02 -19.60 3.15
C PRO A 478 4.25 -19.92 4.62
N SER A 479 4.36 -18.92 5.51
CA SER A 479 4.56 -19.16 6.94
C SER A 479 3.43 -19.95 7.59
N ILE A 480 2.21 -19.80 7.08
CA ILE A 480 1.00 -20.51 7.56
C ILE A 480 0.49 -21.54 6.57
N LYS A 481 1.14 -21.67 5.42
CA LYS A 481 0.83 -22.59 4.32
C LYS A 481 -0.63 -22.52 3.88
N LYS A 482 -1.15 -21.30 3.71
CA LYS A 482 -2.54 -21.04 3.29
C LYS A 482 -2.65 -19.91 2.30
N PHE A 483 -3.68 -19.96 1.45
CA PHE A 483 -4.16 -18.78 0.76
C PHE A 483 -4.97 -17.93 1.72
N VAL A 484 -4.54 -16.70 1.91
CA VAL A 484 -5.22 -15.71 2.72
C VAL A 484 -5.95 -14.73 1.81
N VAL A 485 -7.18 -14.47 2.15
CA VAL A 485 -8.10 -13.57 1.44
C VAL A 485 -8.62 -12.53 2.42
N MET A 486 -8.62 -11.26 2.03
CA MET A 486 -9.29 -10.20 2.78
C MET A 486 -10.48 -9.68 1.99
N GLY A 487 -11.51 -9.22 2.71
CA GLY A 487 -12.70 -8.61 2.12
C GLY A 487 -13.72 -8.19 3.16
N TYR A 488 -14.58 -7.25 2.80
CA TYR A 488 -15.65 -6.79 3.68
C TYR A 488 -16.88 -7.71 3.60
N LEU A 489 -17.39 -8.08 4.75
CA LEU A 489 -18.62 -8.84 4.88
C LEU A 489 -19.67 -8.02 5.64
N PRO A 490 -20.95 -8.08 5.23
CA PRO A 490 -22.05 -7.56 6.04
C PRO A 490 -21.98 -8.09 7.47
N ASN A 491 -22.22 -7.21 8.44
CA ASN A 491 -22.01 -7.55 9.84
C ASN A 491 -22.87 -8.72 10.36
N ASN A 492 -23.98 -9.05 9.68
CA ASN A 492 -24.86 -10.18 10.03
C ASN A 492 -24.33 -11.55 9.60
N ILE A 493 -23.31 -11.59 8.72
CA ILE A 493 -22.68 -12.85 8.27
C ILE A 493 -21.17 -12.88 8.61
N ALA A 494 -20.62 -11.79 9.11
CA ALA A 494 -19.22 -11.69 9.53
C ALA A 494 -19.03 -12.46 10.85
N GLU A 495 -18.79 -13.76 10.76
CA GLU A 495 -18.61 -14.66 11.91
C GLU A 495 -17.44 -15.61 11.65
N VAL A 496 -16.60 -15.83 12.67
CA VAL A 496 -15.51 -16.80 12.59
C VAL A 496 -16.07 -18.21 12.38
N GLY A 497 -15.53 -18.94 11.42
CA GLY A 497 -16.02 -20.25 11.00
C GLY A 497 -17.13 -20.22 9.94
N LYS A 498 -17.62 -19.05 9.54
CA LYS A 498 -18.58 -18.92 8.43
C LYS A 498 -17.92 -19.43 7.14
N SER A 499 -18.55 -20.40 6.50
CA SER A 499 -18.17 -20.87 5.17
C SER A 499 -18.73 -19.94 4.10
N LEU A 500 -17.89 -19.59 3.14
CA LEU A 500 -18.20 -18.75 1.98
C LEU A 500 -17.58 -19.36 0.73
N LEU A 501 -17.88 -18.80 -0.42
CA LEU A 501 -17.27 -19.20 -1.69
C LEU A 501 -16.58 -18.00 -2.32
N LEU A 502 -15.40 -18.24 -2.89
CA LEU A 502 -14.70 -17.30 -3.75
C LEU A 502 -14.99 -17.66 -5.21
N GLU A 503 -15.53 -16.73 -5.98
CA GLU A 503 -15.65 -16.89 -7.42
C GLU A 503 -14.39 -16.30 -8.08
N TYR A 504 -13.67 -17.14 -8.82
CA TYR A 504 -12.43 -16.75 -9.46
C TYR A 504 -12.19 -17.57 -10.74
N PHE A 505 -11.49 -17.00 -11.70
CA PHE A 505 -11.16 -17.68 -12.95
C PHE A 505 -10.11 -18.77 -12.73
N ASN A 506 -10.41 -19.98 -13.20
CA ASN A 506 -9.46 -21.06 -13.34
C ASN A 506 -9.03 -21.19 -14.82
N GLU A 507 -8.30 -22.23 -15.15
CA GLU A 507 -7.87 -22.56 -16.51
C GLU A 507 -9.02 -22.76 -17.51
N ASN A 508 -10.22 -23.09 -17.02
CA ASN A 508 -11.43 -23.26 -17.84
C ASN A 508 -12.28 -21.97 -17.92
N GLY A 509 -11.85 -20.88 -17.26
CA GLY A 509 -12.54 -19.60 -17.21
C GLY A 509 -13.62 -19.49 -16.13
N ASP A 510 -13.78 -20.52 -15.29
CA ASP A 510 -14.69 -20.55 -14.15
C ASP A 510 -14.02 -21.24 -12.95
N GLY A 511 -14.44 -20.91 -11.75
CA GLY A 511 -13.96 -21.57 -10.54
C GLY A 511 -14.66 -21.03 -9.30
N ILE A 512 -15.12 -21.96 -8.46
CA ILE A 512 -15.72 -21.66 -7.16
C ILE A 512 -14.89 -22.38 -6.09
N TYR A 513 -14.34 -21.61 -5.18
CA TYR A 513 -13.41 -22.10 -4.18
C TYR A 513 -13.97 -21.91 -2.77
N PRO A 514 -14.12 -22.99 -1.98
CA PRO A 514 -14.52 -22.87 -0.58
C PRO A 514 -13.50 -22.10 0.23
N MET A 515 -13.97 -21.19 1.06
CA MET A 515 -13.17 -20.45 2.02
C MET A 515 -13.89 -20.28 3.35
N THR A 516 -13.13 -20.14 4.41
CA THR A 516 -13.64 -19.99 5.77
C THR A 516 -13.12 -18.71 6.42
N VAL A 517 -14.02 -17.98 7.08
CA VAL A 517 -13.67 -16.78 7.86
C VAL A 517 -12.83 -17.18 9.07
N GLN A 518 -11.64 -16.66 9.18
CA GLN A 518 -10.69 -16.91 10.27
C GLN A 518 -10.68 -15.78 11.30
N ILE A 519 -10.79 -14.53 10.82
CA ILE A 519 -10.72 -13.34 11.66
C ILE A 519 -11.82 -12.37 11.20
N VAL A 520 -12.57 -11.85 12.16
CA VAL A 520 -13.51 -10.75 11.98
C VAL A 520 -12.89 -9.49 12.57
N GLY A 521 -12.59 -8.52 11.73
CA GLY A 521 -11.99 -7.27 12.14
C GLY A 521 -10.53 -7.40 12.54
N LYS A 522 -10.21 -7.17 13.81
CA LYS A 522 -8.84 -7.11 14.31
C LYS A 522 -8.30 -8.49 14.69
N GLY A 523 -7.16 -8.84 14.17
CA GLY A 523 -6.47 -10.10 14.46
C GLY A 523 -5.28 -10.32 13.53
N SER A 524 -4.63 -11.47 13.65
CA SER A 524 -3.53 -11.90 12.79
C SER A 524 -3.47 -13.43 12.79
N LEU A 525 -3.27 -14.02 11.61
CA LEU A 525 -3.06 -15.47 11.46
C LEU A 525 -1.63 -15.88 11.86
N TYR A 526 -0.67 -15.00 11.57
CA TYR A 526 0.73 -15.19 11.93
C TYR A 526 1.08 -14.35 13.15
N ASP A 527 1.76 -14.93 14.13
CA ASP A 527 2.17 -14.27 15.37
C ASP A 527 1.05 -13.39 15.99
N PRO A 528 -0.10 -13.97 16.38
CA PRO A 528 -1.26 -13.19 16.84
C PRO A 528 -1.01 -12.39 18.12
N LYS A 529 0.03 -12.73 18.86
CA LYS A 529 0.46 -11.99 20.06
C LYS A 529 1.49 -10.90 19.78
N ASN A 530 1.91 -10.73 18.54
CA ASN A 530 2.93 -9.76 18.10
C ASN A 530 4.27 -9.91 18.89
N GLN A 531 4.66 -11.13 19.17
CA GLN A 531 5.91 -11.41 19.89
C GLN A 531 7.12 -11.16 18.99
N ARG A 532 7.02 -11.54 17.70
CA ARG A 532 8.11 -11.36 16.74
C ARG A 532 8.35 -9.88 16.38
N VAL A 533 7.29 -9.12 16.23
CA VAL A 533 7.39 -7.66 15.94
C VAL A 533 8.06 -6.90 17.09
N ARG A 534 7.90 -7.39 18.31
CA ARG A 534 8.37 -6.71 19.52
C ARG A 534 9.66 -7.31 20.08
N ALA A 535 10.24 -8.30 19.39
CA ALA A 535 11.47 -8.96 19.82
C ALA A 535 12.70 -8.05 19.75
#